data_7050b7ada6ea55201b8ee673b49a46bc
#
_entry.id   7050b7ada6ea55201b8ee673b49a46bc
#
_cell.length_a   1.000
_cell.length_b   1.000
_cell.length_c   1.000
_cell.angle_alpha   90.00
_cell.angle_beta   90.00
_cell.angle_gamma   90.00
#
_symmetry.space_group_name_H-M   'P 1'
#
loop_
_entity.id
_entity.type
_entity.pdbx_description
1 polymer ?
#
loop_
_entity_poly.entity_id
_entity_poly.type
_entity_poly.pdbx_seq_one_letter_code
_entity_poly.pdbx_strand_id
1 'polypeptide(L)'
;MNNKNELSYRDLKMICNKDMFHFETTQELEPVTDGIGQERGIKALQFGVQVSIKGYNIYIEGPSGVGKTMYTKNYLDSIAPKKKVPNDWCYIYNFQNPNEPIAVSLPAGQGKEFKESMDGFIKEVKKDIKKTFNADDFEKEKTLIKKEFEEKREIVMNKLSKDALEEGFQVKSAQNGIYMMPVIDGKVIPEEEFDKLEESVKQKYEEKSLIVQQQIMDAIGQIKEIERQADKKVSEWQSNVALLTVNAHINYIKSKYKRNKKINQFLNDVKQDVLKNVSYFLEEDKNQQNQIQPNPIQKKPDPCLNYRVNLFIDNSETQGAPVIMDSNYSFNNLFGKL
;
A
#
# COMPACT_ATOMS: atom_id res chain seq x y z
N MET A 1 83.03 -37.08 -31.19
CA MET A 1 82.02 -36.23 -31.84
C MET A 1 80.86 -36.04 -30.88
N ASN A 2 80.73 -34.91 -30.17
CA ASN A 2 79.60 -34.62 -29.35
C ASN A 2 78.39 -34.39 -30.27
N ASN A 3 77.44 -35.32 -30.22
CA ASN A 3 76.23 -35.21 -30.99
C ASN A 3 75.42 -34.06 -30.44
N LYS A 4 75.38 -32.92 -31.09
CA LYS A 4 74.71 -31.68 -30.65
C LYS A 4 73.19 -31.85 -30.43
N ASN A 5 72.67 -32.98 -30.82
CA ASN A 5 71.23 -33.28 -30.73
C ASN A 5 70.90 -34.32 -29.61
N GLU A 6 71.91 -34.75 -28.86
CA GLU A 6 71.70 -35.73 -27.77
C GLU A 6 71.48 -34.96 -26.48
N LEU A 7 70.28 -35.11 -25.93
CA LEU A 7 69.90 -34.50 -24.66
C LEU A 7 70.35 -35.40 -23.49
N SER A 8 70.95 -34.77 -22.50
CA SER A 8 71.24 -35.46 -21.23
C SER A 8 69.95 -35.85 -20.52
N TYR A 9 70.00 -36.93 -19.73
CA TYR A 9 68.82 -37.33 -18.91
C TYR A 9 68.36 -36.22 -18.00
N ARG A 10 69.23 -35.23 -17.68
CA ARG A 10 68.88 -34.03 -16.85
C ARG A 10 68.05 -33.04 -17.65
N ASP A 11 68.21 -32.98 -18.97
CA ASP A 11 67.45 -32.12 -19.86
C ASP A 11 66.05 -32.67 -20.12
N LEU A 12 65.85 -33.96 -19.85
CA LEU A 12 64.54 -34.66 -19.96
C LEU A 12 63.64 -34.50 -18.74
N LYS A 13 64.12 -33.90 -17.64
CA LYS A 13 63.37 -33.64 -16.43
C LYS A 13 63.40 -32.18 -16.11
N MET A 14 62.21 -31.57 -15.90
CA MET A 14 62.14 -30.28 -15.23
C MET A 14 62.56 -30.50 -13.75
N ILE A 15 63.78 -30.04 -13.43
CA ILE A 15 64.30 -30.08 -12.03
C ILE A 15 64.04 -28.67 -11.46
N CYS A 16 63.28 -28.60 -10.42
CA CYS A 16 63.09 -27.38 -9.66
C CYS A 16 64.32 -27.16 -8.78
N ASN A 17 65.16 -26.14 -9.06
CA ASN A 17 66.30 -25.79 -8.24
C ASN A 17 65.79 -25.07 -6.99
N LYS A 18 66.14 -25.61 -5.81
CA LYS A 18 65.75 -25.03 -4.50
C LYS A 18 66.31 -23.61 -4.33
N ASP A 19 67.47 -23.29 -4.92
CA ASP A 19 68.09 -21.96 -4.85
C ASP A 19 67.27 -20.86 -5.55
N MET A 20 66.25 -21.25 -6.34
CA MET A 20 65.34 -20.30 -6.96
C MET A 20 64.30 -19.75 -5.96
N PHE A 21 64.13 -20.38 -4.79
CA PHE A 21 63.14 -19.97 -3.79
C PHE A 21 63.85 -19.20 -2.69
N HIS A 22 63.31 -18.03 -2.38
CA HIS A 22 63.79 -17.13 -1.32
C HIS A 22 62.96 -17.21 -0.06
N PHE A 23 62.33 -18.35 0.22
CA PHE A 23 61.53 -18.61 1.39
C PHE A 23 61.84 -19.99 1.98
N GLU A 24 61.72 -20.13 3.28
CA GLU A 24 61.94 -21.41 3.96
C GLU A 24 60.65 -22.22 4.11
N THR A 25 59.52 -21.54 4.30
CA THR A 25 58.20 -22.17 4.46
C THR A 25 57.15 -21.49 3.60
N THR A 26 56.10 -22.23 3.24
CA THR A 26 54.97 -21.69 2.47
C THR A 26 54.16 -20.62 3.23
N GLN A 27 54.39 -20.46 4.53
CA GLN A 27 53.74 -19.40 5.34
C GLN A 27 54.26 -17.99 4.99
N GLU A 28 55.46 -17.93 4.42
CA GLU A 28 56.10 -16.68 3.99
C GLU A 28 55.62 -16.20 2.61
N LEU A 29 54.81 -17.01 1.92
CA LEU A 29 54.30 -16.70 0.61
C LEU A 29 52.91 -16.02 0.67
N GLU A 30 52.79 -14.92 -0.04
CA GLU A 30 51.48 -14.35 -0.24
C GLU A 30 50.67 -15.21 -1.26
N PRO A 31 49.39 -15.39 -1.04
CA PRO A 31 48.54 -16.11 -1.98
C PRO A 31 48.56 -15.45 -3.38
N VAL A 32 48.77 -16.27 -4.38
CA VAL A 32 48.71 -15.77 -5.78
C VAL A 32 47.21 -15.49 -6.12
N THR A 33 46.89 -14.23 -6.22
CA THR A 33 45.55 -13.75 -6.60
C THR A 33 45.40 -13.64 -8.10
N ASP A 34 46.48 -13.42 -8.80
CA ASP A 34 46.50 -13.29 -10.25
C ASP A 34 46.76 -14.63 -10.93
N GLY A 35 46.19 -14.81 -12.07
CA GLY A 35 46.33 -16.05 -12.79
C GLY A 35 47.68 -16.20 -13.44
N ILE A 36 48.22 -17.40 -13.39
CA ILE A 36 49.51 -17.73 -13.91
C ILE A 36 49.38 -18.09 -15.42
N GLY A 37 50.12 -17.41 -16.26
CA GLY A 37 50.36 -17.81 -17.67
C GLY A 37 49.21 -17.51 -18.65
N GLN A 38 48.16 -16.76 -18.26
CA GLN A 38 47.01 -16.46 -19.11
C GLN A 38 46.86 -14.95 -19.41
N GLU A 39 47.95 -14.22 -19.56
CA GLU A 39 47.96 -12.75 -19.72
C GLU A 39 47.07 -12.24 -20.88
N ARG A 40 47.00 -12.94 -22.00
CA ARG A 40 46.18 -12.54 -23.15
C ARG A 40 44.68 -12.65 -22.81
N GLY A 41 44.29 -13.76 -22.13
CA GLY A 41 42.91 -13.97 -21.70
C GLY A 41 42.50 -12.94 -20.68
N ILE A 42 43.37 -12.61 -19.73
CA ILE A 42 43.15 -11.60 -18.69
C ILE A 42 42.94 -10.22 -19.32
N LYS A 43 43.82 -9.81 -20.22
CA LYS A 43 43.70 -8.52 -20.94
C LYS A 43 42.41 -8.44 -21.75
N ALA A 44 42.00 -9.52 -22.41
CA ALA A 44 40.74 -9.59 -23.14
C ALA A 44 39.53 -9.47 -22.21
N LEU A 45 39.54 -10.15 -21.04
CA LEU A 45 38.51 -10.02 -20.03
C LEU A 45 38.42 -8.60 -19.48
N GLN A 46 39.56 -8.02 -19.11
CA GLN A 46 39.67 -6.63 -18.64
C GLN A 46 39.07 -5.64 -19.63
N PHE A 47 39.42 -5.76 -20.91
CA PHE A 47 38.82 -4.96 -21.95
C PHE A 47 37.32 -5.16 -22.06
N GLY A 48 36.87 -6.41 -22.12
CA GLY A 48 35.44 -6.73 -22.26
C GLY A 48 34.58 -6.19 -21.13
N VAL A 49 35.05 -6.27 -19.89
CA VAL A 49 34.31 -5.74 -18.70
C VAL A 49 34.30 -4.20 -18.67
N GLN A 50 35.22 -3.53 -19.33
CA GLN A 50 35.22 -2.06 -19.46
C GLN A 50 34.27 -1.54 -20.53
N VAL A 51 33.84 -2.38 -21.47
CA VAL A 51 32.89 -2.00 -22.53
C VAL A 51 31.51 -1.75 -21.94
N SER A 52 31.00 -0.51 -22.06
CA SER A 52 29.73 -0.07 -21.52
C SER A 52 28.58 -0.13 -22.54
N ILE A 53 28.70 -0.94 -23.59
CA ILE A 53 27.68 -1.08 -24.64
C ILE A 53 26.61 -2.07 -24.18
N LYS A 54 25.33 -1.67 -24.25
CA LYS A 54 24.20 -2.54 -23.95
C LYS A 54 24.17 -3.77 -24.86
N GLY A 55 24.07 -4.97 -24.27
CA GLY A 55 24.06 -6.24 -25.01
C GLY A 55 25.45 -6.80 -25.32
N TYR A 56 26.52 -6.17 -24.83
CA TYR A 56 27.84 -6.72 -24.92
C TYR A 56 28.04 -7.85 -23.91
N ASN A 57 28.15 -9.09 -24.39
CA ASN A 57 28.36 -10.29 -23.59
C ASN A 57 29.78 -10.83 -23.80
N ILE A 58 30.37 -11.38 -22.74
CA ILE A 58 31.70 -11.99 -22.80
C ILE A 58 31.52 -13.51 -22.73
N TYR A 59 32.04 -14.20 -23.75
CA TYR A 59 32.11 -15.65 -23.77
C TYR A 59 33.57 -16.10 -23.52
N ILE A 60 33.76 -17.00 -22.55
CA ILE A 60 35.10 -17.49 -22.16
C ILE A 60 35.18 -18.98 -22.47
N GLU A 61 36.00 -19.36 -23.40
CA GLU A 61 36.24 -20.73 -23.83
C GLU A 61 37.61 -21.24 -23.41
N GLY A 62 37.74 -22.53 -23.23
CA GLY A 62 39.03 -23.20 -22.95
C GLY A 62 38.83 -24.58 -22.28
N PRO A 63 39.89 -25.40 -22.18
CA PRO A 63 39.81 -26.70 -21.54
C PRO A 63 39.30 -26.61 -20.07
N SER A 64 38.77 -27.72 -19.55
CA SER A 64 38.42 -27.81 -18.15
C SER A 64 39.68 -27.73 -17.28
N GLY A 65 39.58 -27.11 -16.11
CA GLY A 65 40.67 -27.01 -15.15
C GLY A 65 41.68 -25.88 -15.36
N VAL A 66 41.57 -25.06 -16.45
CA VAL A 66 42.48 -23.92 -16.68
C VAL A 66 42.16 -22.68 -15.87
N GLY A 67 41.25 -22.76 -14.91
CA GLY A 67 40.95 -21.66 -13.97
C GLY A 67 40.00 -20.57 -14.49
N LYS A 68 39.25 -20.80 -15.60
CA LYS A 68 38.34 -19.77 -16.20
C LYS A 68 37.43 -19.09 -15.18
N THR A 69 36.72 -19.91 -14.38
CA THR A 69 35.76 -19.42 -13.38
C THR A 69 36.45 -18.64 -12.29
N MET A 70 37.57 -19.17 -11.76
CA MET A 70 38.32 -18.53 -10.68
C MET A 70 38.85 -17.15 -11.13
N TYR A 71 39.45 -17.10 -12.32
CA TYR A 71 39.95 -15.84 -12.90
C TYR A 71 38.87 -14.79 -13.06
N THR A 72 37.77 -15.20 -13.68
CA THR A 72 36.65 -14.30 -13.92
C THR A 72 36.08 -13.77 -12.58
N LYS A 73 35.90 -14.65 -11.62
CA LYS A 73 35.40 -14.27 -10.31
C LYS A 73 36.35 -13.32 -9.58
N ASN A 74 37.64 -13.68 -9.45
CA ASN A 74 38.61 -12.86 -8.76
C ASN A 74 38.75 -11.47 -9.40
N TYR A 75 38.74 -11.42 -10.72
CA TYR A 75 38.80 -10.13 -11.43
C TYR A 75 37.55 -9.29 -11.18
N LEU A 76 36.36 -9.88 -11.29
CA LEU A 76 35.10 -9.19 -11.04
C LEU A 76 35.02 -8.72 -9.58
N ASP A 77 35.41 -9.55 -8.62
CA ASP A 77 35.43 -9.21 -7.19
C ASP A 77 36.39 -8.04 -6.89
N SER A 78 37.48 -7.92 -7.66
CA SER A 78 38.45 -6.82 -7.51
C SER A 78 37.97 -5.48 -8.03
N ILE A 79 37.09 -5.49 -9.03
CA ILE A 79 36.61 -4.26 -9.70
C ILE A 79 35.21 -3.86 -9.27
N ALA A 80 34.37 -4.81 -8.86
CA ALA A 80 32.98 -4.57 -8.45
C ALA A 80 32.84 -3.52 -7.35
N PRO A 81 33.67 -3.49 -6.30
CA PRO A 81 33.62 -2.47 -5.26
C PRO A 81 33.87 -1.05 -5.77
N LYS A 82 34.58 -0.91 -6.92
CA LYS A 82 34.89 0.39 -7.55
C LYS A 82 33.78 0.88 -8.49
N LYS A 83 32.78 0.04 -8.77
CA LYS A 83 31.64 0.39 -9.63
C LYS A 83 30.53 1.00 -8.79
N LYS A 84 29.63 1.72 -9.48
CA LYS A 84 28.47 2.34 -8.83
C LYS A 84 27.52 1.28 -8.25
N VAL A 85 27.08 1.47 -7.00
CA VAL A 85 26.03 0.65 -6.39
C VAL A 85 24.74 0.81 -7.20
N PRO A 86 24.05 -0.29 -7.54
CA PRO A 86 22.77 -0.22 -8.24
C PRO A 86 21.70 0.44 -7.37
N ASN A 87 20.65 0.91 -8.02
CA ASN A 87 19.51 1.51 -7.32
C ASN A 87 18.68 0.45 -6.59
N ASP A 88 18.04 0.88 -5.51
CA ASP A 88 16.95 0.13 -4.90
C ASP A 88 15.71 0.15 -5.80
N TRP A 89 14.89 -0.89 -5.71
CA TRP A 89 13.62 -0.96 -6.40
C TRP A 89 12.49 -1.27 -5.43
N CYS A 90 11.45 -0.46 -5.52
CA CYS A 90 10.25 -0.60 -4.73
C CYS A 90 9.02 -0.71 -5.62
N TYR A 91 8.01 -1.46 -5.16
CA TYR A 91 6.66 -1.37 -5.69
C TYR A 91 5.78 -0.62 -4.71
N ILE A 92 4.98 0.31 -5.24
CA ILE A 92 3.95 1.05 -4.52
C ILE A 92 2.59 0.80 -5.16
N TYR A 93 1.54 0.91 -4.36
CA TYR A 93 0.18 0.71 -4.82
C TYR A 93 -0.24 1.79 -5.82
N ASN A 94 -0.98 1.38 -6.86
CA ASN A 94 -1.53 2.27 -7.87
C ASN A 94 -3.03 2.48 -7.59
N PHE A 95 -3.38 3.63 -7.05
CA PHE A 95 -4.77 3.97 -6.73
C PHE A 95 -5.66 4.16 -7.96
N GLN A 96 -5.07 4.39 -9.14
CA GLN A 96 -5.81 4.54 -10.40
C GLN A 96 -6.07 3.18 -11.06
N ASN A 97 -5.08 2.28 -11.00
CA ASN A 97 -5.20 0.91 -11.53
C ASN A 97 -4.60 -0.10 -10.54
N PRO A 98 -5.42 -0.66 -9.63
CA PRO A 98 -4.96 -1.58 -8.59
C PRO A 98 -4.21 -2.82 -9.09
N ASN A 99 -4.45 -3.24 -10.35
CA ASN A 99 -3.82 -4.42 -10.94
C ASN A 99 -2.42 -4.14 -11.50
N GLU A 100 -1.99 -2.88 -11.55
CA GLU A 100 -0.70 -2.46 -12.10
C GLU A 100 0.11 -1.68 -11.07
N PRO A 101 0.86 -2.34 -10.18
CA PRO A 101 1.69 -1.65 -9.20
C PRO A 101 2.75 -0.79 -9.87
N ILE A 102 3.08 0.33 -9.23
CA ILE A 102 4.05 1.29 -9.78
C ILE A 102 5.45 0.93 -9.28
N ALA A 103 6.36 0.63 -10.22
CA ALA A 103 7.77 0.44 -9.92
C ALA A 103 8.48 1.79 -9.74
N VAL A 104 9.21 1.93 -8.64
CA VAL A 104 10.00 3.11 -8.27
C VAL A 104 11.44 2.72 -8.07
N SER A 105 12.35 3.43 -8.74
CA SER A 105 13.79 3.28 -8.56
C SER A 105 14.34 4.42 -7.70
N LEU A 106 15.13 4.08 -6.72
CA LEU A 106 15.76 5.00 -5.76
C LEU A 106 17.25 4.69 -5.62
N PRO A 107 18.11 5.67 -5.28
CA PRO A 107 19.47 5.39 -4.88
C PRO A 107 19.54 4.34 -3.77
N ALA A 108 20.65 3.58 -3.73
CA ALA A 108 20.87 2.54 -2.72
C ALA A 108 20.63 3.07 -1.27
N GLY A 109 19.91 2.32 -0.48
CA GLY A 109 19.50 2.64 0.89
C GLY A 109 18.25 3.54 0.99
N GLN A 110 17.93 4.32 -0.03
CA GLN A 110 16.74 5.18 0.02
C GLN A 110 15.42 4.41 -0.12
N GLY A 111 15.44 3.22 -0.73
CA GLY A 111 14.27 2.34 -0.79
C GLY A 111 13.88 1.83 0.60
N LYS A 112 14.86 1.43 1.40
CA LYS A 112 14.66 1.04 2.80
C LYS A 112 14.16 2.21 3.64
N GLU A 113 14.77 3.38 3.52
CA GLU A 113 14.33 4.59 4.21
C GLU A 113 12.88 4.98 3.83
N PHE A 114 12.52 4.84 2.55
CA PHE A 114 11.15 5.13 2.09
C PHE A 114 10.14 4.16 2.69
N LYS A 115 10.44 2.86 2.71
CA LYS A 115 9.61 1.85 3.36
C LYS A 115 9.41 2.16 4.84
N GLU A 116 10.49 2.41 5.58
CA GLU A 116 10.44 2.73 7.01
C GLU A 116 9.65 4.04 7.27
N SER A 117 9.83 5.05 6.42
CA SER A 117 9.07 6.30 6.50
C SER A 117 7.57 6.09 6.31
N MET A 118 7.15 5.21 5.40
CA MET A 118 5.74 4.89 5.18
C MET A 118 5.16 4.01 6.29
N ASP A 119 5.92 3.04 6.80
CA ASP A 119 5.50 2.24 7.96
C ASP A 119 5.34 3.11 9.23
N GLY A 120 6.24 4.08 9.43
CA GLY A 120 6.15 5.10 10.47
C GLY A 120 4.92 5.99 10.30
N PHE A 121 4.71 6.49 9.08
CA PHE A 121 3.53 7.29 8.71
C PHE A 121 2.22 6.60 9.11
N ILE A 122 2.06 5.33 8.73
CA ILE A 122 0.85 4.55 9.04
C ILE A 122 0.60 4.50 10.55
N LYS A 123 1.65 4.25 11.36
CA LYS A 123 1.54 4.16 12.81
C LYS A 123 1.18 5.50 13.45
N GLU A 124 1.89 6.56 13.04
CA GLU A 124 1.72 7.89 13.62
C GLU A 124 0.38 8.52 13.22
N VAL A 125 -0.02 8.41 11.95
CA VAL A 125 -1.31 8.91 11.48
C VAL A 125 -2.47 8.22 12.20
N LYS A 126 -2.42 6.89 12.38
CA LYS A 126 -3.41 6.16 13.19
C LYS A 126 -3.51 6.71 14.60
N LYS A 127 -2.38 6.94 15.27
CA LYS A 127 -2.31 7.46 16.63
C LYS A 127 -2.83 8.89 16.71
N ASP A 128 -2.39 9.75 15.81
CA ASP A 128 -2.68 11.19 15.87
C ASP A 128 -4.13 11.49 15.45
N ILE A 129 -4.68 10.77 14.47
CA ILE A 129 -6.10 10.85 14.14
C ILE A 129 -6.92 10.47 15.37
N LYS A 130 -6.66 9.32 16.01
CA LYS A 130 -7.38 8.92 17.23
C LYS A 130 -7.29 9.97 18.32
N LYS A 131 -6.10 10.52 18.57
CA LYS A 131 -5.91 11.57 19.58
C LYS A 131 -6.74 12.82 19.27
N THR A 132 -6.73 13.26 18.03
CA THR A 132 -7.46 14.45 17.60
C THR A 132 -8.97 14.28 17.73
N PHE A 133 -9.47 13.08 17.43
CA PHE A 133 -10.89 12.79 17.47
C PHE A 133 -11.43 12.36 18.86
N ASN A 134 -10.55 12.04 19.79
CA ASN A 134 -10.91 11.78 21.19
C ASN A 134 -10.89 13.06 22.05
N ALA A 135 -10.58 14.23 21.49
CA ALA A 135 -10.63 15.50 22.19
C ALA A 135 -12.09 15.90 22.45
N ASP A 136 -12.36 16.49 23.63
CA ASP A 136 -13.71 16.92 24.06
C ASP A 136 -14.39 17.86 23.05
N ASP A 137 -13.62 18.66 22.34
CA ASP A 137 -14.12 19.59 21.33
C ASP A 137 -14.67 18.88 20.09
N PHE A 138 -14.15 17.66 19.79
CA PHE A 138 -14.65 16.85 18.68
C PHE A 138 -16.06 16.32 18.97
N GLU A 139 -16.30 15.74 20.15
CA GLU A 139 -17.64 15.23 20.51
C GLU A 139 -18.68 16.34 20.63
N LYS A 140 -18.28 17.53 21.08
CA LYS A 140 -19.17 18.71 21.13
C LYS A 140 -19.63 19.12 19.73
N GLU A 141 -18.69 19.25 18.79
CA GLU A 141 -19.02 19.68 17.40
C GLU A 141 -19.90 18.65 16.68
N LYS A 142 -19.60 17.37 16.83
CA LYS A 142 -20.42 16.28 16.31
C LYS A 142 -21.85 16.30 16.87
N THR A 143 -21.99 16.60 18.17
CA THR A 143 -23.28 16.75 18.83
C THR A 143 -24.05 17.95 18.30
N LEU A 144 -23.38 19.08 18.06
CA LEU A 144 -23.99 20.27 17.45
C LEU A 144 -24.51 19.98 16.04
N ILE A 145 -23.71 19.31 15.21
CA ILE A 145 -24.14 18.92 13.86
C ILE A 145 -25.40 18.03 13.95
N LYS A 146 -25.37 17.00 14.78
CA LYS A 146 -26.53 16.09 14.96
C LYS A 146 -27.77 16.84 15.38
N LYS A 147 -27.65 17.74 16.36
CA LYS A 147 -28.77 18.52 16.85
C LYS A 147 -29.40 19.39 15.77
N GLU A 148 -28.59 20.03 14.93
CA GLU A 148 -29.09 20.85 13.79
C GLU A 148 -29.98 20.01 12.84
N PHE A 149 -29.60 18.73 12.61
CA PHE A 149 -30.37 17.86 11.72
C PHE A 149 -31.57 17.22 12.43
N GLU A 150 -31.51 16.97 13.73
CA GLU A 150 -32.66 16.54 14.54
C GLU A 150 -33.75 17.63 14.54
N GLU A 151 -33.38 18.90 14.68
CA GLU A 151 -34.31 20.05 14.58
C GLU A 151 -34.97 20.11 13.18
N LYS A 152 -34.21 19.91 12.10
CA LYS A 152 -34.79 19.85 10.74
C LYS A 152 -35.74 18.70 10.55
N ARG A 153 -35.42 17.52 11.08
CA ARG A 153 -36.30 16.34 11.07
C ARG A 153 -37.58 16.59 11.84
N GLU A 154 -37.50 17.25 12.99
CA GLU A 154 -38.64 17.59 13.80
C GLU A 154 -39.59 18.56 13.07
N ILE A 155 -39.06 19.54 12.36
CA ILE A 155 -39.86 20.45 11.51
C ILE A 155 -40.65 19.67 10.44
N VAL A 156 -40.02 18.71 9.76
CA VAL A 156 -40.70 17.89 8.74
C VAL A 156 -41.79 17.04 9.39
N MET A 157 -41.52 16.41 10.56
CA MET A 157 -42.48 15.58 11.26
C MET A 157 -43.65 16.40 11.82
N ASN A 158 -43.40 17.60 12.34
CA ASN A 158 -44.46 18.48 12.85
C ASN A 158 -45.37 18.98 11.71
N LYS A 159 -44.78 19.29 10.53
CA LYS A 159 -45.56 19.62 9.35
C LYS A 159 -46.44 18.45 8.91
N LEU A 160 -45.86 17.26 8.76
CA LEU A 160 -46.61 16.06 8.40
C LEU A 160 -47.77 15.78 9.41
N SER A 161 -47.47 15.92 10.70
CA SER A 161 -48.49 15.69 11.74
C SER A 161 -49.67 16.68 11.65
N LYS A 162 -49.37 17.94 11.28
CA LYS A 162 -50.40 18.97 11.08
C LYS A 162 -51.21 18.71 9.84
N ASP A 163 -50.54 18.47 8.69
CA ASP A 163 -51.16 18.23 7.39
C ASP A 163 -52.07 16.95 7.44
N ALA A 164 -51.60 15.90 8.12
CA ALA A 164 -52.38 14.67 8.32
C ALA A 164 -53.60 14.88 9.26
N LEU A 165 -53.46 15.74 10.26
CA LEU A 165 -54.55 16.03 11.18
C LEU A 165 -55.69 16.82 10.46
N GLU A 166 -55.34 17.70 9.50
CA GLU A 166 -56.31 18.42 8.68
C GLU A 166 -57.14 17.44 7.81
N GLU A 167 -56.52 16.30 7.42
CA GLU A 167 -57.23 15.23 6.68
C GLU A 167 -57.93 14.23 7.62
N GLY A 168 -57.84 14.39 8.94
CA GLY A 168 -58.51 13.54 9.90
C GLY A 168 -57.69 12.31 10.34
N PHE A 169 -56.36 12.38 10.23
CA PHE A 169 -55.46 11.32 10.65
C PHE A 169 -54.42 11.80 11.67
N GLN A 170 -54.09 10.98 12.62
CA GLN A 170 -52.94 11.16 13.50
C GLN A 170 -51.78 10.31 13.02
N VAL A 171 -50.62 10.93 12.88
CA VAL A 171 -49.39 10.25 12.47
C VAL A 171 -48.48 9.99 13.66
N LYS A 172 -47.96 8.77 13.78
CA LYS A 172 -47.00 8.39 14.83
C LYS A 172 -45.74 7.77 14.19
N SER A 173 -44.56 8.20 14.65
CA SER A 173 -43.29 7.60 14.30
C SER A 173 -42.97 6.44 15.25
N ALA A 174 -42.61 5.27 14.72
CA ALA A 174 -42.11 4.11 15.45
C ALA A 174 -40.82 3.61 14.83
N GLN A 175 -40.13 2.65 15.48
CA GLN A 175 -38.86 2.11 14.97
C GLN A 175 -38.95 1.52 13.56
N ASN A 176 -40.10 1.02 13.16
CA ASN A 176 -40.30 0.35 11.86
C ASN A 176 -40.98 1.24 10.80
N GLY A 177 -41.20 2.53 11.08
CA GLY A 177 -41.83 3.45 10.13
C GLY A 177 -42.75 4.48 10.72
N ILE A 178 -43.50 5.15 9.83
CA ILE A 178 -44.51 6.15 10.20
C ILE A 178 -45.88 5.51 9.97
N TYR A 179 -46.70 5.52 11.00
CA TYR A 179 -48.05 4.96 10.98
C TYR A 179 -49.07 6.07 11.07
N MET A 180 -50.19 5.92 10.37
CA MET A 180 -51.33 6.81 10.47
C MET A 180 -52.52 6.11 11.07
N MET A 181 -53.30 6.83 11.88
CA MET A 181 -54.51 6.35 12.54
C MET A 181 -55.62 7.36 12.34
N PRO A 182 -56.84 6.92 11.98
CA PRO A 182 -57.98 7.82 11.76
C PRO A 182 -58.38 8.50 13.07
N VAL A 183 -58.80 9.77 12.96
CA VAL A 183 -59.29 10.59 14.09
C VAL A 183 -60.71 11.02 13.73
N ILE A 184 -61.69 10.62 14.58
CA ILE A 184 -63.07 11.00 14.47
C ILE A 184 -63.50 11.69 15.77
N ASP A 185 -64.14 12.83 15.72
CA ASP A 185 -64.54 13.67 16.85
C ASP A 185 -63.42 13.93 17.86
N GLY A 186 -62.18 14.12 17.32
CA GLY A 186 -60.98 14.41 18.12
C GLY A 186 -60.36 13.20 18.87
N LYS A 187 -60.86 11.99 18.59
CA LYS A 187 -60.34 10.75 19.18
C LYS A 187 -59.77 9.83 18.10
N VAL A 188 -58.59 9.26 18.40
CA VAL A 188 -57.98 8.20 17.56
C VAL A 188 -58.84 6.96 17.68
N ILE A 189 -59.24 6.39 16.52
CA ILE A 189 -60.08 5.20 16.46
C ILE A 189 -59.20 4.00 16.08
N PRO A 190 -59.23 2.91 16.88
CA PRO A 190 -58.59 1.64 16.52
C PRO A 190 -59.25 1.02 15.27
N GLU A 191 -58.49 0.19 14.55
CA GLU A 191 -58.95 -0.48 13.31
C GLU A 191 -60.23 -1.29 13.50
N GLU A 192 -60.41 -1.95 14.67
CA GLU A 192 -61.63 -2.71 15.04
C GLU A 192 -62.88 -1.86 15.19
N GLU A 193 -62.77 -0.60 15.58
CA GLU A 193 -63.85 0.35 15.68
C GLU A 193 -64.14 1.03 14.36
N PHE A 194 -63.10 1.26 13.53
CA PHE A 194 -63.22 1.81 12.17
C PHE A 194 -64.02 0.87 11.29
N ASP A 195 -63.82 -0.45 11.41
CA ASP A 195 -64.58 -1.46 10.65
C ASP A 195 -66.08 -1.50 10.91
N LYS A 196 -66.53 -0.90 12.02
CA LYS A 196 -67.94 -0.85 12.40
C LYS A 196 -68.68 0.40 11.91
N LEU A 197 -67.95 1.32 11.25
CA LEU A 197 -68.56 2.55 10.72
C LEU A 197 -69.38 2.32 9.45
N GLU A 198 -70.29 3.27 9.16
CA GLU A 198 -71.03 3.27 7.88
C GLU A 198 -70.14 3.31 6.67
N GLU A 199 -70.50 2.60 5.60
CA GLU A 199 -69.75 2.47 4.39
C GLU A 199 -69.45 3.83 3.72
N SER A 200 -70.36 4.78 3.79
CA SER A 200 -70.22 6.16 3.31
C SER A 200 -69.09 6.94 4.03
N VAL A 201 -68.83 6.66 5.28
CA VAL A 201 -67.80 7.27 6.10
C VAL A 201 -66.46 6.59 5.80
N LYS A 202 -66.42 5.29 5.64
CA LYS A 202 -65.22 4.54 5.28
C LYS A 202 -64.63 4.99 3.98
N GLN A 203 -65.46 5.10 2.89
CA GLN A 203 -65.01 5.55 1.59
C GLN A 203 -64.34 6.93 1.64
N LYS A 204 -64.94 7.88 2.41
CA LYS A 204 -64.31 9.20 2.58
C LYS A 204 -62.96 9.13 3.28
N TYR A 205 -62.76 8.27 4.27
CA TYR A 205 -61.45 8.09 4.93
C TYR A 205 -60.47 7.33 4.06
N GLU A 206 -60.92 6.39 3.22
CA GLU A 206 -60.06 5.71 2.23
C GLU A 206 -59.48 6.69 1.21
N GLU A 207 -60.29 7.59 0.60
CA GLU A 207 -59.80 8.63 -0.31
C GLU A 207 -58.78 9.55 0.39
N LYS A 208 -59.05 10.00 1.61
CA LYS A 208 -58.14 10.84 2.40
C LYS A 208 -56.91 10.10 2.85
N SER A 209 -57.00 8.80 3.10
CA SER A 209 -55.83 7.98 3.46
C SER A 209 -54.78 7.95 2.34
N LEU A 210 -55.17 7.95 1.07
CA LEU A 210 -54.25 8.01 -0.06
C LEU A 210 -53.45 9.32 -0.08
N ILE A 211 -54.09 10.44 0.28
CA ILE A 211 -53.44 11.74 0.37
C ILE A 211 -52.39 11.71 1.50
N VAL A 212 -52.80 11.22 2.68
CA VAL A 212 -51.89 11.13 3.84
C VAL A 212 -50.71 10.15 3.56
N GLN A 213 -51.00 9.02 2.89
CA GLN A 213 -49.93 8.09 2.47
C GLN A 213 -48.90 8.78 1.58
N GLN A 214 -49.34 9.60 0.59
CA GLN A 214 -48.44 10.35 -0.24
C GLN A 214 -47.60 11.36 0.58
N GLN A 215 -48.24 12.09 1.50
CA GLN A 215 -47.55 13.02 2.41
C GLN A 215 -46.51 12.31 3.31
N ILE A 216 -46.82 11.10 3.77
CA ILE A 216 -45.87 10.26 4.54
C ILE A 216 -44.68 9.86 3.66
N MET A 217 -44.92 9.43 2.41
CA MET A 217 -43.81 9.09 1.48
C MET A 217 -42.91 10.29 1.20
N ASP A 218 -43.50 11.46 0.97
CA ASP A 218 -42.75 12.70 0.75
C ASP A 218 -41.93 13.11 1.98
N ALA A 219 -42.51 12.99 3.17
CA ALA A 219 -41.82 13.25 4.43
C ALA A 219 -40.67 12.27 4.67
N ILE A 220 -40.86 10.97 4.41
CA ILE A 220 -39.79 9.96 4.47
C ILE A 220 -38.66 10.31 3.50
N GLY A 221 -38.99 10.73 2.28
CA GLY A 221 -38.01 11.20 1.30
C GLY A 221 -37.19 12.39 1.81
N GLN A 222 -37.85 13.40 2.41
CA GLN A 222 -37.19 14.56 3.00
C GLN A 222 -36.31 14.17 4.20
N ILE A 223 -36.77 13.29 5.07
CA ILE A 223 -36.01 12.82 6.24
C ILE A 223 -34.74 12.08 5.77
N LYS A 224 -34.84 11.18 4.79
CA LYS A 224 -33.68 10.49 4.21
C LYS A 224 -32.64 11.45 3.61
N GLU A 225 -33.13 12.52 2.95
CA GLU A 225 -32.22 13.53 2.39
C GLU A 225 -31.54 14.34 3.50
N ILE A 226 -32.26 14.67 4.59
CA ILE A 226 -31.70 15.33 5.78
C ILE A 226 -30.62 14.43 6.42
N GLU A 227 -30.88 13.15 6.60
CA GLU A 227 -29.92 12.17 7.13
C GLU A 227 -28.67 12.09 6.25
N ARG A 228 -28.84 11.99 4.92
CA ARG A 228 -27.74 11.99 3.95
C ARG A 228 -26.89 13.25 4.02
N GLN A 229 -27.51 14.41 4.20
CA GLN A 229 -26.81 15.69 4.36
C GLN A 229 -26.06 15.77 5.69
N ALA A 230 -26.63 15.21 6.78
CA ALA A 230 -25.96 15.10 8.07
C ALA A 230 -24.68 14.26 7.99
N ASP A 231 -24.80 13.06 7.40
CA ASP A 231 -23.66 12.15 7.23
C ASP A 231 -22.57 12.79 6.38
N LYS A 232 -22.95 13.47 5.31
CA LYS A 232 -22.02 14.20 4.44
C LYS A 232 -21.30 15.32 5.22
N LYS A 233 -22.01 16.13 5.98
CA LYS A 233 -21.45 17.23 6.77
C LYS A 233 -20.49 16.72 7.84
N VAL A 234 -20.85 15.63 8.53
CA VAL A 234 -19.95 14.95 9.49
C VAL A 234 -18.69 14.42 8.80
N SER A 235 -18.83 13.76 7.66
CA SER A 235 -17.69 13.23 6.91
C SER A 235 -16.76 14.33 6.39
N GLU A 236 -17.29 15.41 5.83
CA GLU A 236 -16.51 16.56 5.37
C GLU A 236 -15.75 17.22 6.54
N TRP A 237 -16.41 17.40 7.67
CA TRP A 237 -15.78 17.95 8.85
C TRP A 237 -14.69 17.03 9.38
N GLN A 238 -14.93 15.71 9.48
CA GLN A 238 -13.91 14.73 9.85
C GLN A 238 -12.70 14.81 8.93
N SER A 239 -12.93 14.88 7.62
CA SER A 239 -11.85 15.00 6.63
C SER A 239 -11.03 16.27 6.82
N ASN A 240 -11.67 17.40 7.12
CA ASN A 240 -11.00 18.68 7.37
C ASN A 240 -10.12 18.65 8.63
N VAL A 241 -10.61 18.02 9.70
CA VAL A 241 -9.84 17.85 10.96
C VAL A 241 -8.64 16.93 10.72
N ALA A 242 -8.83 15.82 10.01
CA ALA A 242 -7.77 14.87 9.69
C ALA A 242 -6.73 15.48 8.73
N LEU A 243 -7.13 16.41 7.86
CA LEU A 243 -6.29 17.01 6.83
C LEU A 243 -5.03 17.67 7.40
N LEU A 244 -5.13 18.37 8.51
CA LEU A 244 -3.98 19.05 9.15
C LEU A 244 -2.94 18.02 9.61
N THR A 245 -3.40 16.97 10.30
CA THR A 245 -2.55 15.89 10.79
C THR A 245 -1.87 15.13 9.64
N VAL A 246 -2.65 14.72 8.65
CA VAL A 246 -2.15 13.97 7.50
C VAL A 246 -1.17 14.81 6.67
N ASN A 247 -1.47 16.11 6.46
CA ASN A 247 -0.58 17.01 5.71
C ASN A 247 0.79 17.15 6.34
N ALA A 248 0.90 17.25 7.65
CA ALA A 248 2.18 17.39 8.33
C ALA A 248 3.09 16.19 8.03
N HIS A 249 2.58 14.97 8.20
CA HIS A 249 3.33 13.74 7.94
C HIS A 249 3.67 13.55 6.46
N ILE A 250 2.70 13.76 5.56
CA ILE A 250 2.91 13.65 4.11
C ILE A 250 3.95 14.66 3.61
N ASN A 251 3.89 15.91 4.06
CA ASN A 251 4.83 16.95 3.64
C ASN A 251 6.25 16.65 4.11
N TYR A 252 6.41 16.05 5.30
CA TYR A 252 7.71 15.61 5.79
C TYR A 252 8.31 14.57 4.83
N ILE A 253 7.56 13.53 4.45
CA ILE A 253 8.04 12.50 3.51
C ILE A 253 8.32 13.12 2.13
N LYS A 254 7.41 13.96 1.61
CA LYS A 254 7.62 14.64 0.32
C LYS A 254 8.89 15.47 0.29
N SER A 255 9.27 16.07 1.41
CA SER A 255 10.49 16.89 1.49
C SER A 255 11.75 16.09 1.20
N LYS A 256 11.77 14.78 1.53
CA LYS A 256 12.88 13.86 1.24
C LYS A 256 12.93 13.44 -0.24
N TYR A 257 11.77 13.30 -0.88
CA TYR A 257 11.64 12.74 -2.24
C TYR A 257 11.15 13.75 -3.28
N LYS A 258 11.47 15.05 -3.12
CA LYS A 258 10.97 16.16 -3.96
C LYS A 258 11.11 15.92 -5.48
N ARG A 259 12.19 15.29 -5.91
CA ARG A 259 12.50 15.06 -7.33
C ARG A 259 11.81 13.84 -7.93
N ASN A 260 11.25 12.96 -7.11
CA ASN A 260 10.61 11.73 -7.59
C ASN A 260 9.11 11.95 -7.80
N LYS A 261 8.72 12.14 -9.07
CA LYS A 261 7.31 12.39 -9.42
C LYS A 261 6.36 11.24 -9.02
N LYS A 262 6.80 9.99 -9.17
CA LYS A 262 5.99 8.81 -8.84
C LYS A 262 5.68 8.74 -7.34
N ILE A 263 6.70 8.98 -6.49
CA ILE A 263 6.50 9.02 -5.03
C ILE A 263 5.59 10.19 -4.65
N ASN A 264 5.80 11.37 -5.22
CA ASN A 264 4.96 12.52 -4.90
C ASN A 264 3.50 12.31 -5.29
N GLN A 265 3.23 11.67 -6.43
CA GLN A 265 1.88 11.30 -6.83
C GLN A 265 1.27 10.28 -5.86
N PHE A 266 1.99 9.20 -5.56
CA PHE A 266 1.57 8.19 -4.59
C PHE A 266 1.23 8.81 -3.22
N LEU A 267 2.07 9.72 -2.71
CA LEU A 267 1.81 10.40 -1.43
C LEU A 267 0.57 11.30 -1.49
N ASN A 268 0.26 11.90 -2.65
CA ASN A 268 -0.99 12.62 -2.84
C ASN A 268 -2.20 11.68 -2.81
N ASP A 269 -2.08 10.54 -3.48
CA ASP A 269 -3.16 9.55 -3.57
C ASP A 269 -3.42 8.92 -2.18
N VAL A 270 -2.35 8.55 -1.45
CA VAL A 270 -2.43 8.11 -0.04
C VAL A 270 -3.15 9.16 0.82
N LYS A 271 -2.77 10.44 0.72
CA LYS A 271 -3.43 11.52 1.45
C LYS A 271 -4.94 11.53 1.16
N GLN A 272 -5.34 11.50 -0.10
CA GLN A 272 -6.75 11.53 -0.48
C GLN A 272 -7.50 10.30 0.02
N ASP A 273 -6.87 9.14 -0.03
CA ASP A 273 -7.47 7.89 0.44
C ASP A 273 -7.64 7.86 1.96
N VAL A 274 -6.64 8.32 2.72
CA VAL A 274 -6.74 8.48 4.19
C VAL A 274 -7.91 9.40 4.55
N LEU A 275 -8.05 10.52 3.85
CA LEU A 275 -9.14 11.48 4.11
C LEU A 275 -10.53 10.94 3.78
N LYS A 276 -10.64 10.09 2.77
CA LYS A 276 -11.90 9.38 2.46
C LYS A 276 -12.26 8.30 3.48
N ASN A 277 -11.24 7.68 4.08
CA ASN A 277 -11.39 6.54 4.97
C ASN A 277 -11.12 6.90 6.46
N VAL A 278 -11.34 8.16 6.88
CA VAL A 278 -11.08 8.60 8.27
C VAL A 278 -11.84 7.75 9.28
N SER A 279 -13.07 7.35 8.99
CA SER A 279 -13.90 6.48 9.84
C SER A 279 -13.22 5.15 10.17
N TYR A 280 -12.48 4.56 9.23
CA TYR A 280 -11.72 3.33 9.45
C TYR A 280 -10.70 3.48 10.59
N PHE A 281 -10.01 4.62 10.64
CA PHE A 281 -9.00 4.89 11.68
C PHE A 281 -9.61 5.10 13.08
N LEU A 282 -10.92 5.40 13.13
CA LEU A 282 -11.65 5.61 14.38
C LEU A 282 -12.30 4.34 14.92
N GLU A 283 -12.67 3.36 14.08
CA GLU A 283 -13.45 2.17 14.45
C GLU A 283 -12.59 0.97 14.89
N GLU A 284 -11.28 0.98 14.65
CA GLU A 284 -10.40 -0.20 14.81
C GLU A 284 -10.36 -0.78 16.22
N ASP A 285 -10.65 0.01 17.27
CA ASP A 285 -10.58 -0.45 18.67
C ASP A 285 -11.86 -1.18 19.14
N LYS A 286 -13.00 -0.97 18.50
CA LYS A 286 -14.25 -1.64 18.87
C LYS A 286 -14.31 -3.12 18.46
N ASN A 287 -13.57 -3.48 17.41
CA ASN A 287 -13.54 -4.84 16.87
C ASN A 287 -12.54 -5.77 17.57
N GLN A 288 -11.59 -5.25 18.38
CA GLN A 288 -10.66 -6.10 19.13
C GLN A 288 -11.27 -6.69 20.40
N GLN A 289 -12.33 -6.10 20.96
CA GLN A 289 -13.01 -6.61 22.17
C GLN A 289 -14.15 -7.60 21.90
N ASN A 290 -14.65 -7.69 20.66
CA ASN A 290 -15.75 -8.59 20.27
C ASN A 290 -15.32 -9.74 19.36
N GLN A 291 -14.16 -10.36 19.62
CA GLN A 291 -13.73 -11.59 18.91
C GLN A 291 -14.45 -12.84 19.45
N ILE A 292 -15.77 -12.88 19.35
CA ILE A 292 -16.54 -14.13 19.39
C ILE A 292 -17.60 -14.04 18.31
N GLN A 293 -17.22 -14.13 17.06
CA GLN A 293 -18.11 -14.61 15.98
C GLN A 293 -17.28 -15.29 14.89
N PRO A 294 -17.60 -16.55 14.54
CA PRO A 294 -16.84 -17.33 13.57
C PRO A 294 -17.35 -17.12 12.14
N ASN A 295 -17.12 -15.96 11.55
CA ASN A 295 -17.31 -15.80 10.11
C ASN A 295 -16.11 -15.04 9.49
N PRO A 296 -15.12 -15.79 8.94
CA PRO A 296 -13.92 -15.19 8.37
C PRO A 296 -14.15 -14.46 7.03
N ILE A 297 -15.39 -14.42 6.52
CA ILE A 297 -15.70 -14.01 5.13
C ILE A 297 -15.99 -12.50 4.98
N GLN A 298 -16.03 -11.70 6.08
CA GLN A 298 -16.40 -10.27 5.98
C GLN A 298 -15.43 -9.29 6.68
N LYS A 299 -14.14 -9.61 6.82
CA LYS A 299 -13.19 -8.55 7.19
C LYS A 299 -13.01 -7.62 5.99
N LYS A 300 -13.48 -6.38 6.11
CA LYS A 300 -13.10 -5.31 5.16
C LYS A 300 -11.57 -5.28 5.08
N PRO A 301 -10.98 -5.26 3.88
CA PRO A 301 -9.53 -5.21 3.74
C PRO A 301 -8.99 -3.95 4.43
N ASP A 302 -7.88 -4.10 5.17
CA ASP A 302 -7.19 -2.97 5.81
C ASP A 302 -6.69 -1.99 4.72
N PRO A 303 -7.24 -0.77 4.60
CA PRO A 303 -6.82 0.19 3.59
C PRO A 303 -5.34 0.59 3.76
N CYS A 304 -4.77 0.46 4.95
CA CYS A 304 -3.37 0.75 5.21
C CYS A 304 -2.40 -0.20 4.50
N LEU A 305 -2.86 -1.36 4.03
CA LEU A 305 -2.03 -2.24 3.18
C LEU A 305 -1.61 -1.53 1.90
N ASN A 306 -2.48 -0.69 1.33
CA ASN A 306 -2.22 0.07 0.12
C ASN A 306 -1.19 1.20 0.30
N TYR A 307 -0.92 1.58 1.55
CA TYR A 307 0.06 2.64 1.87
C TYR A 307 1.47 2.09 2.08
N ARG A 308 1.61 0.77 2.19
CA ARG A 308 2.91 0.12 2.41
C ARG A 308 3.74 0.10 1.14
N VAL A 309 5.05 0.19 1.33
CA VAL A 309 6.04 0.09 0.27
C VAL A 309 6.60 -1.32 0.25
N ASN A 310 6.52 -2.00 -0.88
CA ASN A 310 7.18 -3.28 -1.08
C ASN A 310 8.59 -3.03 -1.62
N LEU A 311 9.59 -3.18 -0.76
CA LEU A 311 11.00 -3.11 -1.14
C LEU A 311 11.40 -4.44 -1.79
N PHE A 312 11.58 -4.42 -3.11
CA PHE A 312 11.88 -5.60 -3.90
C PHE A 312 13.40 -5.85 -4.02
N ILE A 313 14.17 -4.78 -4.25
CA ILE A 313 15.64 -4.84 -4.28
C ILE A 313 16.16 -3.83 -3.28
N ASP A 314 16.93 -4.33 -2.30
CA ASP A 314 17.62 -3.55 -1.27
C ASP A 314 19.12 -3.64 -1.49
N ASN A 315 19.73 -2.51 -1.84
CA ASN A 315 21.17 -2.37 -2.01
C ASN A 315 21.81 -1.55 -0.88
N SER A 316 21.14 -1.39 0.26
CA SER A 316 21.64 -0.57 1.36
C SER A 316 22.98 -1.04 1.91
N GLU A 317 23.26 -2.35 1.84
CA GLU A 317 24.51 -2.96 2.33
C GLU A 317 25.44 -3.36 1.18
N THR A 318 25.03 -3.15 -0.09
CA THR A 318 25.81 -3.54 -1.27
C THR A 318 26.96 -2.56 -1.48
N GLN A 319 28.17 -3.09 -1.57
CA GLN A 319 29.38 -2.31 -1.89
C GLN A 319 29.72 -2.46 -3.37
N GLY A 320 29.55 -1.40 -4.15
CA GLY A 320 29.81 -1.42 -5.57
C GLY A 320 28.75 -2.19 -6.38
N ALA A 321 29.16 -2.79 -7.49
CA ALA A 321 28.29 -3.62 -8.31
C ALA A 321 28.17 -5.04 -7.73
N PRO A 322 26.99 -5.66 -7.68
CA PRO A 322 26.87 -7.05 -7.24
C PRO A 322 27.48 -8.00 -8.27
N VAL A 323 28.20 -9.01 -7.81
CA VAL A 323 28.71 -10.12 -8.63
C VAL A 323 27.88 -11.36 -8.30
N ILE A 324 27.07 -11.79 -9.26
CA ILE A 324 26.18 -12.94 -9.10
C ILE A 324 26.71 -14.09 -9.96
N MET A 325 26.93 -15.26 -9.33
CA MET A 325 27.34 -16.46 -10.02
C MET A 325 26.21 -17.49 -9.93
N ASP A 326 25.67 -17.89 -11.09
CA ASP A 326 24.72 -18.98 -11.20
C ASP A 326 25.40 -20.24 -11.73
N SER A 327 25.40 -21.30 -10.93
CA SER A 327 25.95 -22.61 -11.29
C SER A 327 24.90 -23.56 -11.92
N ASN A 328 23.62 -23.23 -11.79
CA ASN A 328 22.50 -24.04 -12.31
C ASN A 328 21.66 -23.21 -13.27
N TYR A 329 22.29 -22.75 -14.34
CA TYR A 329 21.62 -21.93 -15.34
C TYR A 329 20.64 -22.75 -16.17
N SER A 330 19.47 -22.19 -16.42
CA SER A 330 18.47 -22.68 -17.38
C SER A 330 17.90 -21.50 -18.16
N PHE A 331 17.24 -21.79 -19.28
CA PHE A 331 16.55 -20.75 -20.05
C PHE A 331 15.56 -19.98 -19.16
N ASN A 332 14.78 -20.70 -18.35
CA ASN A 332 13.80 -20.09 -17.45
C ASN A 332 14.44 -19.25 -16.34
N ASN A 333 15.63 -19.62 -15.84
CA ASN A 333 16.34 -18.85 -14.82
C ASN A 333 16.95 -17.57 -15.41
N LEU A 334 17.38 -17.64 -16.67
CA LEU A 334 18.04 -16.52 -17.32
C LEU A 334 17.05 -15.51 -17.93
N PHE A 335 15.96 -15.99 -18.51
CA PHE A 335 15.00 -15.19 -19.28
C PHE A 335 13.61 -15.09 -18.63
N GLY A 336 13.36 -15.85 -17.57
CA GLY A 336 12.05 -15.98 -16.97
C GLY A 336 11.13 -16.96 -17.71
N LYS A 337 9.95 -17.20 -17.15
CA LYS A 337 8.85 -17.90 -17.85
C LYS A 337 8.04 -16.85 -18.60
N LEU A 338 7.90 -17.06 -19.90
CA LEU A 338 6.94 -16.34 -20.74
C LEU A 338 5.52 -16.86 -20.46
#